data_034bf48fc3b5af03484fbeaf3a83beac
#
_entry.id   034bf48fc3b5af03484fbeaf3a83beac
#
_cell.length_a   1.000
_cell.length_b   1.000
_cell.length_c   1.000
_cell.angle_alpha   90.00
_cell.angle_beta   90.00
_cell.angle_gamma   90.00
#
_symmetry.space_group_name_H-M   'P 1'
#
loop_
_entity.id
_entity.type
_entity.pdbx_description
1 polymer ?
#
loop_
_entity_poly.entity_id
_entity_poly.type
_entity_poly.pdbx_seq_one_letter_code
_entity_poly.pdbx_strand_id
1 'polypeptide(L)'
;MLAPDMFEEAAGQHVRTSLKPKDGKFTVLHICGDTLPILDQMVNTGVTGISIEEKVAPEDAAAKVGGKTVLVGNVGSVRPLFQGTPEEVKEAALRSAKAGFNVISSGCGIAVATPDANMEALVAAIKGMA
;
A
#
# COMPACT_ATOMS: atom_id res chain seq x y z
N MET A 1 -14.96 -8.72 -2.54
CA MET A 1 -13.86 -8.87 -1.56
C MET A 1 -14.33 -9.86 -0.48
N LEU A 2 -13.42 -10.64 0.12
CA LEU A 2 -13.77 -11.56 1.20
C LEU A 2 -14.15 -10.80 2.48
N ALA A 3 -15.09 -11.32 3.25
CA ALA A 3 -15.34 -10.86 4.61
C ALA A 3 -14.13 -11.19 5.51
N PRO A 4 -13.93 -10.48 6.63
CA PRO A 4 -12.76 -10.66 7.49
C PRO A 4 -12.54 -12.10 7.98
N ASP A 5 -13.60 -12.77 8.38
CA ASP A 5 -13.60 -14.19 8.80
C ASP A 5 -13.23 -15.13 7.65
N MET A 6 -13.81 -14.91 6.48
CA MET A 6 -13.48 -15.67 5.27
C MET A 6 -12.04 -15.47 4.83
N PHE A 7 -11.51 -14.23 4.96
CA PHE A 7 -10.10 -13.98 4.66
C PHE A 7 -9.18 -14.75 5.60
N GLU A 8 -9.49 -14.74 6.90
CA GLU A 8 -8.69 -15.46 7.90
C GLU A 8 -8.67 -16.97 7.62
N GLU A 9 -9.82 -17.55 7.31
CA GLU A 9 -9.96 -18.98 7.03
C GLU A 9 -9.30 -19.38 5.71
N ALA A 10 -9.53 -18.60 4.63
CA ALA A 10 -9.10 -18.98 3.29
C ALA A 10 -7.64 -18.58 2.97
N ALA A 11 -7.13 -17.51 3.57
CA ALA A 11 -5.84 -16.94 3.21
C ALA A 11 -4.88 -16.70 4.40
N GLY A 12 -5.37 -16.15 5.51
CA GLY A 12 -4.53 -15.69 6.62
C GLY A 12 -3.59 -16.78 7.16
N GLN A 13 -4.11 -17.99 7.37
CA GLN A 13 -3.30 -19.12 7.82
C GLN A 13 -2.21 -19.54 6.81
N HIS A 14 -2.48 -19.44 5.52
CA HIS A 14 -1.52 -19.78 4.46
C HIS A 14 -0.42 -18.73 4.35
N VAL A 15 -0.77 -17.46 4.49
CA VAL A 15 0.22 -16.37 4.56
C VAL A 15 1.16 -16.60 5.74
N ARG A 16 0.64 -16.84 6.96
CA ARG A 16 1.47 -17.13 8.14
C ARG A 16 2.39 -18.34 7.93
N THR A 17 1.87 -19.40 7.32
CA THR A 17 2.68 -20.58 7.01
C THR A 17 3.80 -20.26 6.03
N SER A 18 3.55 -19.45 5.03
CA SER A 18 4.53 -19.00 4.05
C SER A 18 5.63 -18.09 4.64
N LEU A 19 5.38 -17.46 5.77
CA LEU A 19 6.34 -16.58 6.45
C LEU A 19 7.36 -17.33 7.28
N LYS A 20 7.01 -18.52 7.82
CA LYS A 20 7.90 -19.31 8.72
C LYS A 20 9.34 -19.48 8.24
N PRO A 21 9.61 -19.77 6.94
CA PRO A 21 10.98 -19.89 6.45
C PRO A 21 11.69 -18.55 6.27
N LYS A 22 11.06 -17.44 6.57
CA LYS A 22 11.53 -16.07 6.28
C LYS A 22 11.80 -15.25 7.52
N ASP A 23 11.97 -15.90 8.65
CA ASP A 23 12.31 -15.25 9.91
C ASP A 23 13.49 -14.28 9.75
N GLY A 24 13.31 -13.04 10.20
CA GLY A 24 14.30 -11.96 10.05
C GLY A 24 14.33 -11.30 8.66
N LYS A 25 13.47 -11.69 7.71
CA LYS A 25 13.32 -11.01 6.41
C LYS A 25 12.21 -9.98 6.44
N PHE A 26 12.41 -8.88 5.74
CA PHE A 26 11.34 -7.92 5.48
C PHE A 26 10.34 -8.53 4.49
N THR A 27 9.08 -8.62 4.90
CA THR A 27 8.01 -9.22 4.08
C THR A 27 6.87 -8.24 3.90
N VAL A 28 6.32 -8.16 2.69
CA VAL A 28 5.19 -7.29 2.37
C VAL A 28 4.06 -8.13 1.79
N LEU A 29 2.86 -7.98 2.36
CA LEU A 29 1.63 -8.55 1.81
C LEU A 29 0.93 -7.48 0.98
N HIS A 30 0.73 -7.74 -0.31
CA HIS A 30 -0.05 -6.90 -1.19
C HIS A 30 -1.38 -7.55 -1.55
N ILE A 31 -2.47 -6.80 -1.39
CA ILE A 31 -3.80 -7.20 -1.83
C ILE A 31 -4.46 -6.01 -2.52
N CYS A 32 -4.93 -6.23 -3.76
CA CYS A 32 -5.66 -5.23 -4.52
C CYS A 32 -7.11 -5.07 -4.03
N GLY A 33 -7.69 -3.94 -4.34
CA GLY A 33 -9.09 -3.64 -4.06
C GLY A 33 -9.30 -2.89 -2.75
N ASP A 34 -10.57 -2.76 -2.35
CA ASP A 34 -10.91 -2.17 -1.06
C ASP A 34 -10.59 -3.14 0.07
N THR A 35 -9.38 -3.02 0.62
CA THR A 35 -8.89 -3.87 1.72
C THR A 35 -9.25 -3.34 3.10
N LEU A 36 -9.91 -2.19 3.21
CA LEU A 36 -10.24 -1.60 4.51
C LEU A 36 -10.93 -2.59 5.49
N PRO A 37 -11.90 -3.42 5.05
CA PRO A 37 -12.54 -4.38 5.95
C PRO A 37 -11.61 -5.45 6.52
N ILE A 38 -10.55 -5.82 5.80
CA ILE A 38 -9.63 -6.93 6.15
C ILE A 38 -8.26 -6.47 6.63
N LEU A 39 -8.02 -5.16 6.82
CA LEU A 39 -6.69 -4.66 7.21
C LEU A 39 -6.18 -5.25 8.52
N ASP A 40 -7.06 -5.45 9.51
CA ASP A 40 -6.66 -6.07 10.78
C ASP A 40 -6.17 -7.50 10.58
N GLN A 41 -6.84 -8.28 9.72
CA GLN A 41 -6.43 -9.64 9.38
C GLN A 41 -5.11 -9.65 8.61
N MET A 42 -4.90 -8.70 7.69
CA MET A 42 -3.61 -8.55 6.99
C MET A 42 -2.47 -8.28 7.98
N VAL A 43 -2.67 -7.36 8.93
CA VAL A 43 -1.70 -7.07 10.01
C VAL A 43 -1.44 -8.33 10.85
N ASN A 44 -2.49 -9.05 11.22
CA ASN A 44 -2.41 -10.25 12.07
C ASN A 44 -1.72 -11.44 11.39
N THR A 45 -1.43 -11.37 10.09
CA THR A 45 -0.60 -12.39 9.42
C THR A 45 0.86 -12.36 9.91
N GLY A 46 1.31 -11.26 10.52
CA GLY A 46 2.68 -11.10 10.99
C GLY A 46 3.67 -10.63 9.93
N VAL A 47 3.20 -10.15 8.78
CA VAL A 47 4.06 -9.51 7.77
C VAL A 47 4.66 -8.19 8.32
N THR A 48 5.85 -7.84 7.86
CA THR A 48 6.52 -6.59 8.24
C THR A 48 5.80 -5.37 7.70
N GLY A 49 5.21 -5.48 6.50
CA GLY A 49 4.47 -4.39 5.86
C GLY A 49 3.26 -4.89 5.10
N ILE A 50 2.28 -4.03 4.94
CA ILE A 50 1.14 -4.24 4.05
C ILE A 50 1.13 -3.18 2.95
N SER A 51 0.88 -3.62 1.72
CA SER A 51 0.78 -2.76 0.55
C SER A 51 -0.67 -2.74 0.08
N ILE A 52 -1.21 -1.54 -0.06
CA ILE A 52 -2.63 -1.33 -0.39
C ILE A 52 -2.77 -0.31 -1.53
N GLU A 53 -3.87 -0.43 -2.27
CA GLU A 53 -4.17 0.48 -3.37
C GLU A 53 -5.03 1.68 -2.96
N GLU A 54 -5.19 2.62 -3.88
CA GLU A 54 -5.89 3.89 -3.71
C GLU A 54 -7.40 3.79 -3.40
N LYS A 55 -7.99 2.59 -3.51
CA LYS A 55 -9.40 2.38 -3.10
C LYS A 55 -9.63 2.52 -1.60
N VAL A 56 -8.56 2.41 -0.83
CA VAL A 56 -8.57 2.74 0.59
C VAL A 56 -7.96 4.12 0.78
N ALA A 57 -8.70 5.04 1.39
CA ALA A 57 -8.15 6.35 1.72
C ALA A 57 -6.94 6.18 2.66
N PRO A 58 -5.81 6.89 2.41
CA PRO A 58 -4.60 6.69 3.20
C PRO A 58 -4.80 7.01 4.69
N GLU A 59 -5.67 7.96 5.01
CA GLU A 59 -6.00 8.34 6.37
C GLU A 59 -6.74 7.22 7.11
N ASP A 60 -7.69 6.57 6.43
CA ASP A 60 -8.48 5.46 7.01
C ASP A 60 -7.59 4.23 7.24
N ALA A 61 -6.69 3.94 6.29
CA ALA A 61 -5.71 2.88 6.45
C ALA A 61 -4.78 3.12 7.64
N ALA A 62 -4.21 4.32 7.74
CA ALA A 62 -3.29 4.67 8.80
C ALA A 62 -3.99 4.64 10.17
N ALA A 63 -5.21 5.16 10.27
CA ALA A 63 -6.01 5.12 11.51
C ALA A 63 -6.29 3.67 11.94
N LYS A 64 -6.67 2.80 11.00
CA LYS A 64 -7.00 1.40 11.30
C LYS A 64 -5.79 0.56 11.67
N VAL A 65 -4.68 0.75 10.97
CA VAL A 65 -3.43 0.01 11.24
C VAL A 65 -2.76 0.48 12.53
N GLY A 66 -2.86 1.78 12.84
CA GLY A 66 -2.41 2.34 14.13
C GLY A 66 -0.91 2.11 14.41
N GLY A 67 -0.06 2.09 13.40
CA GLY A 67 1.38 1.89 13.55
C GLY A 67 1.82 0.45 13.86
N LYS A 68 0.92 -0.53 13.80
CA LYS A 68 1.22 -1.94 14.08
C LYS A 68 2.10 -2.62 13.03
N THR A 69 2.13 -2.09 11.81
CA THR A 69 2.94 -2.58 10.69
C THR A 69 3.30 -1.45 9.74
N VAL A 70 4.25 -1.70 8.85
CA VAL A 70 4.66 -0.73 7.82
C VAL A 70 3.57 -0.61 6.76
N LEU A 71 3.14 0.62 6.45
CA LEU A 71 2.24 0.93 5.35
C LEU A 71 3.03 1.26 4.08
N VAL A 72 2.70 0.56 2.98
CA VAL A 72 3.31 0.71 1.66
C VAL A 72 2.25 1.11 0.65
N GLY A 73 2.49 2.11 -0.15
CA GLY A 73 1.56 2.60 -1.18
C GLY A 73 1.35 4.11 -1.04
N ASN A 74 0.22 4.70 -1.38
CA ASN A 74 -0.89 4.10 -2.13
C ASN A 74 -1.32 5.06 -3.25
N VAL A 75 -0.30 5.60 -3.97
CA VAL A 75 -0.54 6.49 -5.11
C VAL A 75 -1.21 5.69 -6.24
N GLY A 76 -2.37 6.17 -6.69
CA GLY A 76 -3.18 5.44 -7.65
C GLY A 76 -2.46 5.15 -8.96
N SER A 77 -2.42 3.89 -9.36
CA SER A 77 -1.70 3.43 -10.53
C SER A 77 -2.35 3.86 -11.85
N VAL A 78 -3.67 3.89 -11.90
CA VAL A 78 -4.41 4.40 -13.07
C VAL A 78 -4.49 5.92 -12.99
N ARG A 79 -4.97 6.46 -11.88
CA ARG A 79 -4.97 7.89 -11.62
C ARG A 79 -4.45 8.14 -10.21
N PRO A 80 -3.43 8.98 -10.05
CA PRO A 80 -2.87 9.90 -11.05
C PRO A 80 -1.70 9.35 -11.89
N LEU A 81 -1.10 8.18 -11.60
CA LEU A 81 0.17 7.79 -12.21
C LEU A 81 0.09 7.66 -13.74
N PHE A 82 -0.89 6.94 -14.28
CA PHE A 82 -0.98 6.72 -15.73
C PHE A 82 -1.71 7.86 -16.46
N GLN A 83 -2.83 8.35 -15.92
CA GLN A 83 -3.73 9.28 -16.63
C GLN A 83 -3.74 10.69 -16.06
N GLY A 84 -3.00 10.96 -14.99
CA GLY A 84 -2.94 12.26 -14.35
C GLY A 84 -1.73 13.08 -14.76
N THR A 85 -1.51 14.18 -14.03
CA THR A 85 -0.38 15.09 -14.20
C THR A 85 0.67 14.88 -13.12
N PRO A 86 1.93 15.35 -13.34
CA PRO A 86 2.97 15.33 -12.31
C PRO A 86 2.54 15.98 -11.00
N GLU A 87 1.75 17.04 -11.05
CA GLU A 87 1.23 17.77 -9.88
C GLU A 87 0.25 16.89 -9.08
N GLU A 88 -0.68 16.21 -9.77
CA GLU A 88 -1.61 15.26 -9.13
C GLU A 88 -0.87 14.09 -8.48
N VAL A 89 0.19 13.59 -9.11
CA VAL A 89 1.04 12.52 -8.56
C VAL A 89 1.74 13.00 -7.30
N LYS A 90 2.34 14.18 -7.34
CA LYS A 90 3.01 14.79 -6.19
C LYS A 90 2.04 14.99 -5.02
N GLU A 91 0.84 15.50 -5.29
CA GLU A 91 -0.18 15.72 -4.27
C GLU A 91 -0.60 14.39 -3.60
N ALA A 92 -0.86 13.35 -4.40
CA ALA A 92 -1.22 12.02 -3.90
C ALA A 92 -0.10 11.41 -3.06
N ALA A 93 1.15 11.52 -3.49
CA ALA A 93 2.32 11.04 -2.75
C ALA A 93 2.47 11.73 -1.39
N LEU A 94 2.36 13.06 -1.38
CA LEU A 94 2.43 13.86 -0.14
C LEU A 94 1.27 13.56 0.80
N ARG A 95 0.06 13.30 0.27
CA ARG A 95 -1.10 12.91 1.08
C ARG A 95 -0.86 11.57 1.78
N SER A 96 -0.38 10.56 1.06
CA SER A 96 -0.06 9.25 1.64
C SER A 96 1.01 9.37 2.74
N ALA A 97 2.05 10.17 2.49
CA ALA A 97 3.11 10.41 3.48
C ALA A 97 2.58 11.11 4.74
N LYS A 98 1.77 12.17 4.58
CA LYS A 98 1.14 12.88 5.70
C LYS A 98 0.20 12.01 6.51
N ALA A 99 -0.49 11.07 5.86
CA ALA A 99 -1.36 10.11 6.53
C ALA A 99 -0.59 9.10 7.38
N GLY A 100 0.71 8.90 7.14
CA GLY A 100 1.54 7.99 7.93
C GLY A 100 2.03 6.75 7.20
N PHE A 101 1.97 6.75 5.87
CA PHE A 101 2.61 5.70 5.08
C PHE A 101 4.14 5.81 5.21
N ASN A 102 4.78 4.69 5.46
CA ASN A 102 6.22 4.60 5.69
C ASN A 102 7.01 4.46 4.37
N VAL A 103 6.40 3.81 3.39
CA VAL A 103 6.98 3.62 2.06
C VAL A 103 5.97 4.11 1.02
N ILE A 104 6.27 5.24 0.39
CA ILE A 104 5.41 5.81 -0.64
C ILE A 104 5.74 5.16 -1.99
N SER A 105 4.74 4.56 -2.59
CA SER A 105 4.84 3.87 -3.88
C SER A 105 3.52 3.94 -4.63
N SER A 106 3.47 3.36 -5.83
CA SER A 106 2.19 3.08 -6.47
C SER A 106 1.34 2.15 -5.60
N GLY A 107 0.04 2.32 -5.64
CA GLY A 107 -0.90 1.46 -4.91
C GLY A 107 -1.00 0.05 -5.48
N CYS A 108 -0.67 -0.13 -6.76
CA CYS A 108 -0.71 -1.42 -7.47
C CYS A 108 0.34 -1.43 -8.60
N GLY A 109 0.23 -2.39 -9.52
CA GLY A 109 1.09 -2.49 -10.70
C GLY A 109 1.08 -1.22 -11.55
N ILE A 110 2.26 -0.80 -12.01
CA ILE A 110 2.43 0.39 -12.85
C ILE A 110 2.26 -0.01 -14.32
N ALA A 111 1.42 0.72 -15.06
CA ALA A 111 1.25 0.50 -16.48
C ALA A 111 2.55 0.84 -17.24
N VAL A 112 2.94 0.00 -18.20
CA VAL A 112 4.17 0.21 -19.01
C VAL A 112 4.17 1.58 -19.70
N ALA A 113 3.00 2.07 -20.09
CA ALA A 113 2.83 3.36 -20.77
C ALA A 113 2.66 4.55 -19.80
N THR A 114 2.93 4.38 -18.51
CA THR A 114 2.92 5.49 -17.55
C THR A 114 3.96 6.53 -17.95
N PRO A 115 3.59 7.84 -18.04
CA PRO A 115 4.53 8.88 -18.43
C PRO A 115 5.72 8.98 -17.47
N ASP A 116 6.93 9.08 -18.00
CA ASP A 116 8.17 9.21 -17.22
C ASP A 116 8.09 10.42 -16.26
N ALA A 117 7.52 11.54 -16.72
CA ALA A 117 7.32 12.73 -15.90
C ALA A 117 6.50 12.47 -14.63
N ASN A 118 5.51 11.58 -14.71
CA ASN A 118 4.69 11.20 -13.55
C ASN A 118 5.50 10.31 -12.57
N MET A 119 6.34 9.42 -13.09
CA MET A 119 7.23 8.60 -12.27
C MET A 119 8.30 9.46 -11.59
N GLU A 120 8.89 10.40 -12.32
CA GLU A 120 9.83 11.37 -11.77
C GLU A 120 9.21 12.23 -10.68
N ALA A 121 7.96 12.68 -10.86
CA ALA A 121 7.22 13.45 -9.87
C ALA A 121 6.98 12.67 -8.58
N LEU A 122 6.66 11.37 -8.68
CA LEU A 122 6.53 10.49 -7.52
C LEU A 122 7.83 10.45 -6.71
N VAL A 123 8.96 10.19 -7.39
CA VAL A 123 10.27 10.11 -6.74
C VAL A 123 10.69 11.45 -6.15
N ALA A 124 10.50 12.55 -6.89
CA ALA A 124 10.85 13.89 -6.44
C ALA A 124 10.06 14.35 -5.21
N ALA A 125 8.76 13.99 -5.14
CA ALA A 125 7.92 14.29 -4.00
C ALA A 125 8.48 13.70 -2.69
N ILE A 126 8.99 12.46 -2.75
CA ILE A 126 9.53 11.78 -1.58
C ILE A 126 10.92 12.32 -1.20
N LYS A 127 11.79 12.55 -2.18
CA LYS A 127 13.12 13.12 -1.93
C LYS A 127 13.06 14.52 -1.31
N GLY A 128 12.04 15.30 -1.61
CA GLY A 128 11.84 16.63 -1.03
C GLY A 128 11.33 16.63 0.41
N MET A 129 11.04 15.44 0.97
CA MET A 129 10.58 15.26 2.36
C MET A 129 11.70 14.78 3.32
N ALA A 130 12.86 14.39 2.80
CA ALA A 130 13.98 13.86 3.56
C ALA A 130 14.83 14.97 4.20
#